data_6efd94878bd4f398724a7ed62a928627
#
_entry.id   6efd94878bd4f398724a7ed62a928627
#
_cell.length_a   1.000
_cell.length_b   1.000
_cell.length_c   1.000
_cell.angle_alpha   90.00
_cell.angle_beta   90.00
_cell.angle_gamma   90.00
#
_symmetry.space_group_name_H-M   'P 1'
#
loop_
_entity.id
_entity.type
_entity.pdbx_description
1 polymer ?
#
loop_
_entity_poly.entity_id
_entity_poly.type
_entity_poly.pdbx_seq_one_letter_code
_entity_poly.pdbx_strand_id
1 'polypeptide(L)'
;MEKVEVYSWLFVHKEWDKLRRMPIPDKGFEENFREYLYRKINFDVVSDVRDTGFGLSYSTMSTVPHELDVICTKKQDKFIFELKHYEVSDIVKEIVFTFIGKVMDFYFKNAEVLSNYKITMLLVTINKDVDDSIRKLCIAYGVKLIEPSLMTLGTLDHFSRDLYQKIPEENSELKRKAEKLVENISELKEHYDYSFSDIFRYKESNVEIGIPLSEINPAETLNKIKEYYNLLREVKEAWKSIRN
;
A
#
# COMPACT_ATOMS: atom_id res chain seq x y z
N MET A 1 1.92 1.62 -19.22
CA MET A 1 1.45 0.80 -18.08
C MET A 1 0.90 1.77 -17.05
N GLU A 2 -0.37 1.73 -16.75
CA GLU A 2 -1.00 2.70 -15.84
C GLU A 2 -0.51 2.55 -14.40
N LYS A 3 -0.51 3.64 -13.63
CA LYS A 3 -0.06 3.71 -12.22
C LYS A 3 -0.64 2.61 -11.31
N VAL A 4 -1.82 2.12 -11.65
CA VAL A 4 -2.59 1.09 -10.93
C VAL A 4 -1.89 -0.27 -10.92
N GLU A 5 -1.13 -0.61 -11.96
CA GLU A 5 -0.52 -1.93 -12.09
C GLU A 5 0.62 -2.18 -11.10
N VAL A 6 1.37 -1.16 -10.71
CA VAL A 6 2.53 -1.34 -9.82
C VAL A 6 2.10 -1.86 -8.44
N TYR A 7 1.00 -1.36 -7.88
CA TYR A 7 0.49 -1.83 -6.58
C TYR A 7 -0.06 -3.24 -6.61
N SER A 8 -0.82 -3.56 -7.67
CA SER A 8 -1.40 -4.89 -7.81
C SER A 8 -0.32 -5.95 -8.01
N TRP A 9 0.76 -5.62 -8.70
CA TRP A 9 1.87 -6.54 -8.92
C TRP A 9 2.65 -6.88 -7.66
N LEU A 10 2.82 -5.92 -6.73
CA LEU A 10 3.56 -6.14 -5.48
C LEU A 10 3.07 -7.35 -4.69
N PHE A 11 1.75 -7.64 -4.73
CA PHE A 11 1.14 -8.60 -3.81
C PHE A 11 0.42 -9.77 -4.48
N VAL A 12 0.31 -9.78 -5.79
CA VAL A 12 -0.31 -10.89 -6.57
C VAL A 12 0.71 -11.97 -6.90
N HIS A 13 2.00 -11.67 -6.78
CA HIS A 13 3.04 -12.60 -7.18
C HIS A 13 3.18 -13.77 -6.19
N LYS A 14 3.27 -15.01 -6.71
CA LYS A 14 3.45 -16.23 -5.88
C LYS A 14 4.66 -16.16 -4.92
N GLU A 15 5.69 -15.42 -5.29
CA GLU A 15 6.88 -15.22 -4.47
C GLU A 15 6.59 -14.37 -3.22
N TRP A 16 5.61 -13.44 -3.27
CA TRP A 16 5.13 -12.72 -2.11
C TRP A 16 4.57 -13.67 -1.04
N ASP A 17 3.73 -14.63 -1.46
CA ASP A 17 3.17 -15.64 -0.55
C ASP A 17 4.26 -16.52 0.09
N LYS A 18 5.33 -16.79 -0.63
CA LYS A 18 6.48 -17.49 -0.08
C LYS A 18 7.24 -16.62 0.91
N LEU A 19 7.57 -15.39 0.51
CA LEU A 19 8.32 -14.45 1.33
C LEU A 19 7.67 -14.22 2.70
N ARG A 20 6.36 -13.94 2.74
CA ARG A 20 5.63 -13.68 3.98
C ARG A 20 5.49 -14.90 4.90
N ARG A 21 5.67 -16.12 4.39
CA ARG A 21 5.56 -17.37 5.17
C ARG A 21 6.90 -17.90 5.65
N MET A 22 8.00 -17.29 5.25
CA MET A 22 9.32 -17.74 5.67
C MET A 22 9.58 -17.35 7.12
N PRO A 23 10.03 -18.27 7.97
CA PRO A 23 10.50 -17.96 9.33
C PRO A 23 11.88 -17.30 9.24
N ILE A 24 11.89 -15.99 8.94
CA ILE A 24 13.09 -15.22 8.74
C ILE A 24 13.24 -14.23 9.92
N PRO A 25 14.43 -14.08 10.52
CA PRO A 25 14.70 -12.99 11.46
C PRO A 25 14.43 -11.63 10.80
N ASP A 26 13.99 -10.64 11.58
CA ASP A 26 13.56 -9.32 11.08
C ASP A 26 14.51 -8.72 10.04
N LYS A 27 15.83 -8.72 10.30
CA LYS A 27 16.84 -8.20 9.34
C LYS A 27 16.88 -8.98 8.02
N GLY A 28 16.75 -10.31 8.07
CA GLY A 28 16.71 -11.14 6.87
C GLY A 28 15.44 -10.91 6.04
N PHE A 29 14.33 -10.53 6.69
CA PHE A 29 13.10 -10.21 5.97
C PHE A 29 13.23 -8.96 5.12
N GLU A 30 13.80 -7.88 5.64
CA GLU A 30 14.02 -6.63 4.90
C GLU A 30 14.91 -6.85 3.67
N GLU A 31 16.01 -7.60 3.81
CA GLU A 31 16.89 -7.92 2.69
C GLU A 31 16.18 -8.74 1.62
N ASN A 32 15.44 -9.78 2.00
CA ASN A 32 14.66 -10.59 1.07
C ASN A 32 13.54 -9.79 0.41
N PHE A 33 12.92 -8.85 1.14
CA PHE A 33 11.89 -7.97 0.58
C PHE A 33 12.48 -7.01 -0.45
N ARG A 34 13.65 -6.41 -0.19
CA ARG A 34 14.38 -5.58 -1.17
C ARG A 34 14.73 -6.38 -2.43
N GLU A 35 15.26 -7.59 -2.26
CA GLU A 35 15.57 -8.47 -3.39
C GLU A 35 14.32 -8.85 -4.19
N TYR A 36 13.21 -9.12 -3.53
CA TYR A 36 11.91 -9.36 -4.15
C TYR A 36 11.45 -8.17 -4.99
N LEU A 37 11.48 -6.95 -4.44
CA LEU A 37 11.12 -5.73 -5.16
C LEU A 37 12.01 -5.51 -6.38
N TYR A 38 13.31 -5.69 -6.24
CA TYR A 38 14.25 -5.49 -7.32
C TYR A 38 14.12 -6.56 -8.41
N ARG A 39 14.20 -7.84 -8.04
CA ARG A 39 14.29 -8.93 -9.03
C ARG A 39 12.95 -9.40 -9.59
N LYS A 40 11.87 -9.32 -8.81
CA LYS A 40 10.57 -9.87 -9.20
C LYS A 40 9.58 -8.80 -9.65
N ILE A 41 9.61 -7.65 -9.01
CA ILE A 41 8.74 -6.52 -9.34
C ILE A 41 9.42 -5.55 -10.30
N ASN A 42 10.74 -5.65 -10.43
CA ASN A 42 11.54 -4.86 -11.37
C ASN A 42 11.41 -3.35 -11.11
N PHE A 43 11.62 -2.93 -9.87
CA PHE A 43 11.79 -1.51 -9.57
C PHE A 43 13.10 -0.99 -10.16
N ASP A 44 13.10 0.28 -10.58
CA ASP A 44 14.27 0.91 -11.20
C ASP A 44 15.40 1.09 -10.18
N VAL A 45 15.05 1.44 -8.94
CA VAL A 45 15.96 1.53 -7.80
C VAL A 45 15.27 0.98 -6.56
N VAL A 46 16.01 0.20 -5.77
CA VAL A 46 15.58 -0.29 -4.45
C VAL A 46 16.76 -0.12 -3.50
N SER A 47 16.56 0.62 -2.42
CA SER A 47 17.60 0.81 -1.40
C SER A 47 17.00 0.92 0.00
N ASP A 48 17.83 0.67 1.00
CA ASP A 48 17.59 1.14 2.34
C ASP A 48 18.12 2.56 2.52
N VAL A 49 17.81 3.17 3.65
CA VAL A 49 18.22 4.56 3.95
C VAL A 49 19.74 4.67 4.19
N ARG A 50 20.41 3.57 4.45
CA ARG A 50 21.88 3.53 4.62
C ARG A 50 22.61 3.55 3.29
N ASP A 51 21.91 3.26 2.20
CA ASP A 51 22.46 3.27 0.86
C ASP A 51 22.32 4.66 0.23
N THR A 52 23.42 5.36 0.07
CA THR A 52 23.50 6.70 -0.52
C THR A 52 23.20 6.72 -2.02
N GLY A 53 22.84 5.59 -2.62
CA GLY A 53 22.59 5.44 -4.06
C GLY A 53 21.51 6.33 -4.65
N PHE A 54 20.69 7.00 -3.82
CA PHE A 54 19.71 7.98 -4.29
C PHE A 54 20.25 9.39 -4.50
N GLY A 55 21.49 9.69 -4.12
CA GLY A 55 22.00 11.06 -4.11
C GLY A 55 21.27 11.97 -3.10
N LEU A 56 20.29 11.44 -2.37
CA LEU A 56 19.61 12.13 -1.29
C LEU A 56 20.43 11.92 -0.03
N SER A 57 20.92 12.99 0.55
CA SER A 57 21.55 12.91 1.86
C SER A 57 20.48 12.49 2.87
N TYR A 58 20.86 11.69 3.85
CA TYR A 58 20.03 11.34 5.02
C TYR A 58 19.67 12.54 5.90
N SER A 59 19.90 13.75 5.43
CA SER A 59 19.52 14.93 6.19
C SER A 59 18.01 14.99 6.25
N THR A 60 17.53 15.01 7.46
CA THR A 60 16.13 15.25 7.81
C THR A 60 15.99 16.71 8.24
N MET A 61 14.77 17.22 8.24
CA MET A 61 14.49 18.58 8.68
C MET A 61 14.91 18.78 10.14
N SER A 62 14.63 17.79 10.99
CA SER A 62 14.99 17.79 12.42
C SER A 62 16.47 17.58 12.69
N THR A 63 17.28 17.26 11.69
CA THR A 63 18.68 16.80 11.82
C THR A 63 18.85 15.48 12.58
N VAL A 64 17.76 14.83 13.00
CA VAL A 64 17.78 13.51 13.62
C VAL A 64 17.76 12.46 12.52
N PRO A 65 18.73 11.52 12.49
CA PRO A 65 18.72 10.46 11.50
C PRO A 65 17.56 9.50 11.77
N HIS A 66 16.77 9.22 10.73
CA HIS A 66 15.70 8.22 10.77
C HIS A 66 16.04 7.05 9.86
N GLU A 67 15.73 5.85 10.29
CA GLU A 67 15.80 4.65 9.47
C GLU A 67 14.44 4.42 8.80
N LEU A 68 14.44 4.36 7.46
CA LEU A 68 13.32 3.93 6.63
C LEU A 68 13.69 2.56 6.06
N ASP A 69 12.87 1.54 6.27
CA ASP A 69 13.24 0.16 5.98
C ASP A 69 13.53 -0.08 4.51
N VAL A 70 12.66 0.41 3.61
CA VAL A 70 12.88 0.31 2.16
C VAL A 70 12.35 1.54 1.44
N ILE A 71 13.15 2.07 0.52
CA ILE A 71 12.71 3.06 -0.47
C ILE A 71 12.91 2.46 -1.86
N CYS A 72 11.90 2.53 -2.70
CA CYS A 72 12.04 2.13 -4.10
C CYS A 72 11.36 3.11 -5.05
N THR A 73 11.83 3.11 -6.29
CA THR A 73 11.38 4.04 -7.33
C THR A 73 11.01 3.28 -8.59
N LYS A 74 9.91 3.67 -9.20
CA LYS A 74 9.49 3.24 -10.53
C LYS A 74 9.03 4.46 -11.31
N LYS A 75 9.82 4.89 -12.27
CA LYS A 75 9.57 6.14 -13.02
C LYS A 75 9.39 7.34 -12.06
N GLN A 76 8.21 7.94 -12.04
CA GLN A 76 7.86 9.08 -11.18
C GLN A 76 7.16 8.66 -9.87
N ASP A 77 7.00 7.36 -9.61
CA ASP A 77 6.43 6.86 -8.37
C ASP A 77 7.54 6.43 -7.42
N LYS A 78 7.51 6.93 -6.20
CA LYS A 78 8.41 6.57 -5.11
C LYS A 78 7.60 5.96 -3.97
N PHE A 79 8.03 4.79 -3.54
CA PHE A 79 7.39 4.01 -2.50
C PHE A 79 8.31 3.93 -1.29
N ILE A 80 7.76 4.23 -0.13
CA ILE A 80 8.47 4.15 1.15
C ILE A 80 7.76 3.11 2.00
N PHE A 81 8.48 2.07 2.39
CA PHE A 81 7.94 0.96 3.16
C PHE A 81 8.46 1.02 4.59
N GLU A 82 7.57 0.73 5.51
CA GLU A 82 7.87 0.33 6.88
C GLU A 82 7.41 -1.12 7.03
N LEU A 83 8.33 -2.00 7.39
CA LEU A 83 8.11 -3.45 7.47
C LEU A 83 8.00 -3.89 8.92
N LYS A 84 6.93 -4.58 9.26
CA LYS A 84 6.70 -5.08 10.62
C LYS A 84 6.47 -6.59 10.59
N HIS A 85 7.49 -7.31 11.02
CA HIS A 85 7.54 -8.76 11.11
C HIS A 85 7.56 -9.18 12.58
N TYR A 86 6.48 -8.84 13.32
CA TYR A 86 6.39 -9.21 14.72
C TYR A 86 5.68 -10.55 14.90
N GLU A 87 6.29 -11.46 15.66
CA GLU A 87 5.64 -12.71 16.05
C GLU A 87 4.68 -12.53 17.22
N VAL A 88 4.91 -11.56 18.09
CA VAL A 88 4.22 -11.46 19.38
C VAL A 88 3.61 -10.09 19.67
N SER A 89 4.17 -9.00 19.15
CA SER A 89 3.69 -7.64 19.47
C SER A 89 2.59 -7.16 18.54
N ASP A 90 1.64 -6.42 19.11
CA ASP A 90 0.59 -5.77 18.32
C ASP A 90 1.13 -4.50 17.65
N ILE A 91 0.63 -4.21 16.44
CA ILE A 91 0.88 -2.92 15.81
C ILE A 91 0.05 -1.87 16.56
N VAL A 92 0.74 -0.90 17.12
CA VAL A 92 0.13 0.19 17.89
C VAL A 92 0.20 1.52 17.10
N LYS A 93 -0.65 2.46 17.47
CA LYS A 93 -0.74 3.77 16.78
C LYS A 93 0.58 4.52 16.72
N GLU A 94 1.44 4.34 17.71
CA GLU A 94 2.77 4.94 17.81
C GLU A 94 3.67 4.52 16.64
N ILE A 95 3.56 3.30 16.16
CA ILE A 95 4.30 2.81 14.99
C ILE A 95 3.87 3.57 13.75
N VAL A 96 2.56 3.75 13.54
CA VAL A 96 2.02 4.48 12.39
C VAL A 96 2.46 5.95 12.43
N PHE A 97 2.31 6.61 13.58
CA PHE A 97 2.73 8.01 13.74
C PHE A 97 4.25 8.18 13.60
N THR A 98 5.03 7.25 14.13
CA THR A 98 6.49 7.28 13.97
C THR A 98 6.87 7.15 12.50
N PHE A 99 6.25 6.24 11.77
CA PHE A 99 6.49 6.08 10.33
C PHE A 99 6.12 7.33 9.55
N ILE A 100 4.93 7.90 9.79
CA ILE A 100 4.50 9.16 9.16
C ILE A 100 5.50 10.28 9.47
N GLY A 101 5.90 10.43 10.75
CA GLY A 101 6.86 11.44 11.18
C GLY A 101 8.23 11.31 10.49
N LYS A 102 8.76 10.10 10.39
CA LYS A 102 10.01 9.82 9.64
C LYS A 102 9.90 10.26 8.18
N VAL A 103 8.80 9.90 7.50
CA VAL A 103 8.59 10.24 6.09
C VAL A 103 8.41 11.75 5.91
N MET A 104 7.66 12.41 6.78
CA MET A 104 7.50 13.87 6.74
C MET A 104 8.83 14.59 6.91
N ASP A 105 9.62 14.19 7.92
CA ASP A 105 10.92 14.80 8.21
C ASP A 105 11.91 14.61 7.05
N PHE A 106 11.92 13.43 6.44
CA PHE A 106 12.68 13.14 5.22
C PHE A 106 12.18 13.96 4.01
N TYR A 107 10.85 14.00 3.81
CA TYR A 107 10.24 14.71 2.70
C TYR A 107 10.50 16.22 2.77
N PHE A 108 10.28 16.86 3.91
CA PHE A 108 10.42 18.30 4.03
C PHE A 108 11.84 18.79 3.77
N LYS A 109 12.84 18.02 4.18
CA LYS A 109 14.23 18.35 3.89
C LYS A 109 14.58 18.24 2.41
N ASN A 110 13.98 17.29 1.71
CA ASN A 110 14.30 16.96 0.33
C ASN A 110 13.16 17.35 -0.64
N ALA A 111 12.28 18.27 -0.24
CA ALA A 111 11.03 18.56 -0.94
C ALA A 111 11.23 19.03 -2.38
N GLU A 112 12.27 19.83 -2.67
CA GLU A 112 12.59 20.29 -4.03
C GLU A 112 12.80 19.12 -5.00
N VAL A 113 13.46 18.07 -4.56
CA VAL A 113 13.70 16.87 -5.37
C VAL A 113 12.50 15.93 -5.33
N LEU A 114 11.94 15.71 -4.14
CA LEU A 114 10.88 14.73 -3.93
C LEU A 114 9.53 15.19 -4.49
N SER A 115 9.30 16.49 -4.67
CA SER A 115 8.08 17.02 -5.31
C SER A 115 7.89 16.55 -6.76
N ASN A 116 8.97 16.10 -7.42
CA ASN A 116 8.89 15.51 -8.75
C ASN A 116 8.37 14.06 -8.77
N TYR A 117 8.17 13.47 -7.60
CA TYR A 117 7.70 12.10 -7.45
C TYR A 117 6.33 12.05 -6.77
N LYS A 118 5.51 11.09 -7.20
CA LYS A 118 4.36 10.67 -6.42
C LYS A 118 4.84 9.74 -5.30
N ILE A 119 4.76 10.21 -4.05
CA ILE A 119 5.22 9.45 -2.88
C ILE A 119 4.06 8.68 -2.27
N THR A 120 4.28 7.40 -2.05
CA THR A 120 3.33 6.50 -1.40
C THR A 120 3.99 5.83 -0.20
N MET A 121 3.37 5.96 0.96
CA MET A 121 3.74 5.26 2.18
C MET A 121 3.03 3.92 2.27
N LEU A 122 3.77 2.85 2.59
CA LEU A 122 3.23 1.51 2.77
C LEU A 122 3.70 0.93 4.11
N LEU A 123 2.74 0.58 4.95
CA LEU A 123 2.99 -0.19 6.17
C LEU A 123 2.64 -1.65 5.89
N VAL A 124 3.62 -2.53 6.01
CA VAL A 124 3.48 -3.96 5.74
C VAL A 124 3.55 -4.73 7.05
N THR A 125 2.49 -5.47 7.34
CA THR A 125 2.43 -6.39 8.48
C THR A 125 2.22 -7.81 7.96
N ILE A 126 2.99 -8.78 8.46
CA ILE A 126 3.05 -10.10 7.83
C ILE A 126 2.33 -11.17 8.64
N ASN A 127 2.48 -11.13 9.95
CA ASN A 127 2.02 -12.20 10.82
C ASN A 127 0.67 -11.97 11.45
N LYS A 128 0.26 -10.70 11.57
CA LYS A 128 -0.99 -10.33 12.23
C LYS A 128 -1.75 -9.27 11.44
N ASP A 129 -3.06 -9.38 11.48
CA ASP A 129 -3.95 -8.29 11.13
C ASP A 129 -3.93 -7.23 12.23
N VAL A 130 -4.07 -5.98 11.84
CA VAL A 130 -4.20 -4.87 12.78
C VAL A 130 -5.67 -4.64 13.14
N ASP A 131 -5.91 -3.92 14.22
CA ASP A 131 -7.27 -3.55 14.60
C ASP A 131 -7.83 -2.40 13.72
N ASP A 132 -9.14 -2.17 13.81
CA ASP A 132 -9.83 -1.15 13.01
C ASP A 132 -9.38 0.28 13.33
N SER A 133 -8.86 0.55 14.52
CA SER A 133 -8.35 1.87 14.90
C SER A 133 -7.08 2.20 14.12
N ILE A 134 -6.21 1.23 13.95
CA ILE A 134 -4.99 1.34 13.13
C ILE A 134 -5.33 1.47 11.65
N ARG A 135 -6.29 0.67 11.15
CA ARG A 135 -6.77 0.79 9.75
C ARG A 135 -7.30 2.18 9.44
N LYS A 136 -8.14 2.73 10.34
CA LYS A 136 -8.66 4.09 10.20
C LYS A 136 -7.56 5.15 10.23
N LEU A 137 -6.56 4.96 11.10
CA LEU A 137 -5.40 5.84 11.18
C LEU A 137 -4.60 5.83 9.87
N CYS A 138 -4.32 4.66 9.32
CA CYS A 138 -3.64 4.52 8.03
C CYS A 138 -4.43 5.21 6.91
N ILE A 139 -5.75 5.01 6.83
CA ILE A 139 -6.61 5.68 5.85
C ILE A 139 -6.53 7.20 6.00
N ALA A 140 -6.64 7.72 7.23
CA ALA A 140 -6.64 9.16 7.50
C ALA A 140 -5.37 9.87 7.00
N TYR A 141 -4.24 9.18 7.00
CA TYR A 141 -2.94 9.77 6.63
C TYR A 141 -2.38 9.23 5.30
N GLY A 142 -3.19 8.55 4.49
CA GLY A 142 -2.78 8.05 3.18
C GLY A 142 -1.71 6.96 3.23
N VAL A 143 -1.59 6.26 4.37
CA VAL A 143 -0.71 5.09 4.50
C VAL A 143 -1.43 3.87 3.92
N LYS A 144 -0.82 3.23 2.94
CA LYS A 144 -1.33 1.97 2.37
C LYS A 144 -0.97 0.82 3.30
N LEU A 145 -1.98 0.24 3.93
CA LEU A 145 -1.78 -0.90 4.82
C LEU A 145 -1.82 -2.21 4.04
N ILE A 146 -0.85 -3.07 4.30
CA ILE A 146 -0.77 -4.42 3.77
C ILE A 146 -0.66 -5.38 4.94
N GLU A 147 -1.67 -6.19 5.11
CA GLU A 147 -1.80 -7.15 6.20
C GLU A 147 -2.30 -8.50 5.67
N PRO A 148 -2.26 -9.60 6.45
CA PRO A 148 -2.69 -10.92 5.97
C PRO A 148 -4.09 -10.95 5.37
N SER A 149 -5.05 -10.22 5.94
CA SER A 149 -6.45 -10.22 5.50
C SER A 149 -6.86 -9.01 4.65
N LEU A 150 -6.07 -7.93 4.64
CA LEU A 150 -6.41 -6.70 3.92
C LEU A 150 -5.33 -6.33 2.92
N MET A 151 -5.74 -6.15 1.67
CA MET A 151 -4.87 -5.75 0.56
C MET A 151 -5.13 -4.30 0.17
N THR A 152 -4.23 -3.71 -0.59
CA THR A 152 -4.44 -2.37 -1.15
C THR A 152 -5.61 -2.36 -2.14
N LEU A 153 -6.26 -1.22 -2.31
CA LEU A 153 -7.36 -1.06 -3.27
C LEU A 153 -6.93 -1.41 -4.70
N GLY A 154 -5.69 -1.10 -5.07
CA GLY A 154 -5.14 -1.48 -6.37
C GLY A 154 -5.05 -3.00 -6.58
N THR A 155 -4.66 -3.75 -5.55
CA THR A 155 -4.63 -5.21 -5.59
C THR A 155 -6.04 -5.80 -5.68
N LEU A 156 -6.99 -5.23 -4.94
CA LEU A 156 -8.38 -5.65 -4.98
C LEU A 156 -9.04 -5.37 -6.34
N ASP A 157 -8.74 -4.24 -6.97
CA ASP A 157 -9.20 -3.91 -8.32
C ASP A 157 -8.70 -4.95 -9.34
N HIS A 158 -7.41 -5.30 -9.28
CA HIS A 158 -6.86 -6.34 -10.15
C HIS A 158 -7.60 -7.68 -9.97
N PHE A 159 -7.81 -8.13 -8.72
CA PHE A 159 -8.53 -9.37 -8.45
C PHE A 159 -9.99 -9.34 -8.93
N SER A 160 -10.66 -8.21 -8.81
CA SER A 160 -12.05 -8.08 -9.26
C SER A 160 -12.17 -8.19 -10.76
N ARG A 161 -11.29 -7.50 -11.50
CA ARG A 161 -11.26 -7.57 -12.97
C ARG A 161 -10.88 -8.95 -13.47
N ASP A 162 -9.88 -9.60 -12.86
CA ASP A 162 -9.49 -10.97 -13.20
C ASP A 162 -10.64 -11.95 -12.96
N LEU A 163 -11.33 -11.81 -11.83
CA LEU A 163 -12.48 -12.66 -11.51
C LEU A 163 -13.64 -12.42 -12.47
N TYR A 164 -13.99 -11.17 -12.79
CA TYR A 164 -14.99 -10.80 -13.78
C TYR A 164 -14.69 -11.41 -15.16
N GLN A 165 -13.44 -11.34 -15.62
CA GLN A 165 -13.03 -11.91 -16.90
C GLN A 165 -13.15 -13.44 -16.95
N LYS A 166 -12.92 -14.13 -15.82
CA LYS A 166 -12.96 -15.59 -15.74
C LYS A 166 -14.36 -16.19 -15.65
N ILE A 167 -15.36 -15.42 -15.25
CA ILE A 167 -16.74 -15.88 -15.14
C ILE A 167 -17.39 -15.83 -16.52
N PRO A 168 -17.87 -16.95 -17.06
CA PRO A 168 -18.55 -17.00 -18.35
C PRO A 168 -19.88 -16.24 -18.36
N GLU A 169 -20.28 -15.73 -19.54
CA GLU A 169 -21.52 -14.95 -19.72
C GLU A 169 -22.80 -15.74 -19.42
N GLU A 170 -22.78 -17.05 -19.62
CA GLU A 170 -23.90 -17.95 -19.31
C GLU A 170 -24.20 -18.01 -17.80
N ASN A 171 -23.28 -17.65 -16.94
CA ASN A 171 -23.48 -17.47 -15.50
C ASN A 171 -23.90 -16.02 -15.18
N SER A 172 -24.98 -15.55 -15.80
CA SER A 172 -25.36 -14.13 -15.82
C SER A 172 -25.52 -13.49 -14.42
N GLU A 173 -26.07 -14.20 -13.45
CA GLU A 173 -26.21 -13.68 -12.07
C GLU A 173 -24.85 -13.48 -11.40
N LEU A 174 -23.97 -14.48 -11.51
CA LEU A 174 -22.63 -14.40 -10.94
C LEU A 174 -21.79 -13.34 -11.65
N LYS A 175 -21.93 -13.23 -12.97
CA LYS A 175 -21.28 -12.22 -13.80
C LYS A 175 -21.68 -10.81 -13.35
N ARG A 176 -22.97 -10.57 -13.11
CA ARG A 176 -23.48 -9.29 -12.60
C ARG A 176 -22.94 -8.96 -11.20
N LYS A 177 -22.80 -9.96 -10.31
CA LYS A 177 -22.17 -9.73 -9.01
C LYS A 177 -20.68 -9.38 -9.13
N ALA A 178 -19.96 -10.00 -10.05
CA ALA A 178 -18.57 -9.69 -10.34
C ALA A 178 -18.40 -8.30 -10.98
N GLU A 179 -19.31 -7.88 -11.85
CA GLU A 179 -19.37 -6.52 -12.39
C GLU A 179 -19.52 -5.49 -11.27
N LYS A 180 -20.46 -5.72 -10.36
CA LYS A 180 -20.64 -4.86 -9.18
C LYS A 180 -19.38 -4.77 -8.30
N LEU A 181 -18.58 -5.83 -8.20
CA LEU A 181 -17.26 -5.76 -7.53
C LEU A 181 -16.33 -4.78 -8.23
N VAL A 182 -16.27 -4.80 -9.56
CA VAL A 182 -15.42 -3.91 -10.35
C VAL A 182 -15.88 -2.46 -10.21
N GLU A 183 -17.19 -2.21 -10.20
CA GLU A 183 -17.75 -0.87 -9.98
C GLU A 183 -17.42 -0.35 -8.59
N ASN A 184 -17.72 -1.12 -7.54
CA ASN A 184 -17.49 -0.73 -6.15
C ASN A 184 -15.99 -0.44 -5.87
N ILE A 185 -15.07 -1.25 -6.40
CA ILE A 185 -13.65 -1.01 -6.17
C ILE A 185 -13.14 0.19 -6.97
N SER A 186 -13.69 0.45 -8.14
CA SER A 186 -13.37 1.64 -8.94
C SER A 186 -13.80 2.91 -8.20
N GLU A 187 -15.00 2.93 -7.63
CA GLU A 187 -15.49 4.04 -6.80
C GLU A 187 -14.60 4.24 -5.56
N LEU A 188 -14.26 3.16 -4.85
CA LEU A 188 -13.38 3.24 -3.69
C LEU A 188 -12.00 3.82 -4.03
N LYS A 189 -11.44 3.45 -5.18
CA LYS A 189 -10.15 4.00 -5.63
C LYS A 189 -10.25 5.47 -5.99
N GLU A 190 -11.29 5.87 -6.68
CA GLU A 190 -11.48 7.27 -7.09
C GLU A 190 -11.59 8.20 -5.86
N HIS A 191 -12.33 7.78 -4.85
CA HIS A 191 -12.63 8.64 -3.71
C HIS A 191 -11.66 8.51 -2.52
N TYR A 192 -10.94 7.38 -2.39
CA TYR A 192 -10.19 7.07 -1.16
C TYR A 192 -8.77 6.58 -1.37
N ASP A 193 -8.26 6.50 -2.61
CA ASP A 193 -6.90 6.00 -2.87
C ASP A 193 -5.89 7.13 -3.04
N TYR A 194 -5.72 7.94 -1.99
CA TYR A 194 -4.70 8.98 -2.00
C TYR A 194 -3.35 8.48 -1.47
N SER A 195 -2.31 9.15 -1.93
CA SER A 195 -0.93 8.95 -1.49
C SER A 195 -0.49 10.09 -0.56
N PHE A 196 0.69 9.95 0.02
CA PHE A 196 1.31 11.04 0.79
C PHE A 196 1.37 12.35 -0.01
N SER A 197 1.79 12.31 -1.29
CA SER A 197 1.88 13.51 -2.14
C SER A 197 0.53 14.11 -2.54
N ASP A 198 -0.57 13.36 -2.42
CA ASP A 198 -1.90 13.92 -2.64
C ASP A 198 -2.34 14.74 -1.43
N ILE A 199 -1.89 14.38 -0.23
CA ILE A 199 -2.18 15.07 1.03
C ILE A 199 -1.21 16.22 1.25
N PHE A 200 0.10 15.98 1.12
CA PHE A 200 1.16 16.96 1.36
C PHE A 200 1.82 17.34 0.04
N ARG A 201 1.62 18.59 -0.39
CA ARG A 201 2.17 19.12 -1.64
C ARG A 201 3.23 20.16 -1.36
N TYR A 202 4.37 20.07 -2.05
CA TYR A 202 5.37 21.12 -2.04
C TYR A 202 5.10 22.10 -3.19
N LYS A 203 4.95 23.36 -2.85
CA LYS A 203 4.71 24.42 -3.82
C LYS A 203 5.36 25.71 -3.36
N GLU A 204 6.10 26.38 -4.25
CA GLU A 204 6.69 27.69 -4.02
C GLU A 204 7.47 27.79 -2.69
N SER A 205 8.27 26.77 -2.38
CA SER A 205 9.06 26.64 -1.15
C SER A 205 8.24 26.41 0.14
N ASN A 206 6.96 26.10 0.01
CA ASN A 206 6.08 25.75 1.13
C ASN A 206 5.47 24.36 0.96
N VAL A 207 5.04 23.78 2.06
CA VAL A 207 4.23 22.54 2.04
C VAL A 207 2.77 22.93 2.29
N GLU A 208 1.92 22.56 1.35
CA GLU A 208 0.47 22.79 1.43
C GLU A 208 -0.26 21.48 1.69
N ILE A 209 -1.40 21.54 2.36
CA ILE A 209 -2.32 20.41 2.45
C ILE A 209 -3.14 20.35 1.17
N GLY A 210 -2.90 19.34 0.34
CA GLY A 210 -3.55 19.18 -0.95
C GLY A 210 -4.98 18.65 -0.85
N ILE A 211 -5.22 17.70 0.07
CA ILE A 211 -6.54 17.17 0.40
C ILE A 211 -6.84 17.56 1.84
N PRO A 212 -7.91 18.30 2.11
CA PRO A 212 -8.31 18.60 3.49
C PRO A 212 -8.55 17.30 4.26
N LEU A 213 -7.83 17.12 5.36
CA LEU A 213 -7.99 15.94 6.22
C LEU A 213 -9.43 15.80 6.75
N SER A 214 -10.18 16.89 6.82
CA SER A 214 -11.60 16.90 7.19
C SER A 214 -12.53 16.24 6.15
N GLU A 215 -12.09 16.11 4.91
CA GLU A 215 -12.86 15.45 3.84
C GLU A 215 -12.66 13.93 3.86
N ILE A 216 -11.62 13.47 4.56
CA ILE A 216 -11.33 12.05 4.69
C ILE A 216 -12.21 11.49 5.82
N ASN A 217 -13.09 10.55 5.50
CA ASN A 217 -13.88 9.81 6.49
C ASN A 217 -13.37 8.37 6.64
N PRO A 218 -12.38 8.10 7.53
CA PRO A 218 -11.77 6.78 7.66
C PRO A 218 -12.73 5.69 8.08
N ALA A 219 -13.76 6.04 8.87
CA ALA A 219 -14.74 5.06 9.35
C ALA A 219 -15.65 4.59 8.21
N GLU A 220 -16.16 5.51 7.41
CA GLU A 220 -16.98 5.20 6.25
C GLU A 220 -16.18 4.42 5.21
N THR A 221 -14.96 4.87 4.90
CA THR A 221 -14.05 4.19 3.96
C THR A 221 -13.78 2.75 4.40
N LEU A 222 -13.47 2.54 5.68
CA LEU A 222 -13.24 1.19 6.20
C LEU A 222 -14.48 0.30 6.10
N ASN A 223 -15.68 0.83 6.37
CA ASN A 223 -16.92 0.08 6.22
C ASN A 223 -17.15 -0.32 4.77
N LYS A 224 -17.01 0.59 3.81
CA LYS A 224 -17.12 0.30 2.36
C LYS A 224 -16.10 -0.77 1.92
N ILE A 225 -14.86 -0.72 2.42
CA ILE A 225 -13.86 -1.76 2.16
C ILE A 225 -14.33 -3.12 2.72
N LYS A 226 -14.87 -3.18 3.92
CA LYS A 226 -15.38 -4.43 4.52
C LYS A 226 -16.57 -4.99 3.75
N GLU A 227 -17.50 -4.15 3.32
CA GLU A 227 -18.63 -4.55 2.47
C GLU A 227 -18.15 -5.14 1.15
N TYR A 228 -17.17 -4.49 0.52
CA TYR A 228 -16.54 -5.01 -0.69
C TYR A 228 -15.89 -6.39 -0.45
N TYR A 229 -15.16 -6.60 0.66
CA TYR A 229 -14.58 -7.90 0.98
C TYR A 229 -15.61 -9.01 1.16
N ASN A 230 -16.77 -8.70 1.76
CA ASN A 230 -17.86 -9.65 1.90
C ASN A 230 -18.39 -10.07 0.52
N LEU A 231 -18.66 -9.11 -0.36
CA LEU A 231 -19.12 -9.40 -1.73
C LEU A 231 -18.06 -10.19 -2.52
N LEU A 232 -16.77 -9.83 -2.39
CA LEU A 232 -15.67 -10.56 -3.03
C LEU A 232 -15.61 -12.02 -2.59
N ARG A 233 -15.81 -12.29 -1.30
CA ARG A 233 -15.85 -13.64 -0.76
C ARG A 233 -17.02 -14.43 -1.33
N GLU A 234 -18.23 -13.87 -1.34
CA GLU A 234 -19.41 -14.50 -1.93
C GLU A 234 -19.20 -14.89 -3.40
N VAL A 235 -18.68 -13.97 -4.21
CA VAL A 235 -18.42 -14.22 -5.64
C VAL A 235 -17.36 -15.32 -5.82
N LYS A 236 -16.30 -15.31 -5.02
CA LYS A 236 -15.25 -16.34 -5.08
C LYS A 236 -15.77 -17.73 -4.69
N GLU A 237 -16.60 -17.83 -3.67
CA GLU A 237 -17.19 -19.11 -3.22
C GLU A 237 -18.16 -19.65 -4.27
N ALA A 238 -19.05 -18.81 -4.79
CA ALA A 238 -19.96 -19.19 -5.86
C ALA A 238 -19.23 -19.66 -7.13
N TRP A 239 -18.17 -18.94 -7.52
CA TRP A 239 -17.33 -19.32 -8.66
C TRP A 239 -16.62 -20.66 -8.46
N LYS A 240 -16.11 -20.93 -7.27
CA LYS A 240 -15.53 -22.24 -6.96
C LYS A 240 -16.54 -23.38 -7.09
N SER A 241 -17.78 -23.15 -6.62
CA SER A 241 -18.84 -24.18 -6.68
C SER A 241 -19.28 -24.53 -8.11
N ILE A 242 -19.16 -23.60 -9.05
CA ILE A 242 -19.51 -23.84 -10.47
C ILE A 242 -18.39 -24.61 -11.19
N ARG A 243 -17.13 -24.47 -10.73
CA ARG A 243 -15.98 -25.12 -11.38
C ARG A 243 -15.71 -26.55 -10.92
N ASN A 244 -16.29 -26.96 -9.80
CA ASN A 244 -16.18 -28.31 -9.25
C ASN A 244 -17.37 -29.16 -9.71
#